data_5c4d3248f0dcea2ceddb8d0492407f08
#
_entry.id   5c4d3248f0dcea2ceddb8d0492407f08
#
_cell.length_a   1.000
_cell.length_b   1.000
_cell.length_c   1.000
_cell.angle_alpha   90.00
_cell.angle_beta   90.00
_cell.angle_gamma   90.00
#
_symmetry.space_group_name_H-M   'P 1'
#
loop_
_entity.id
_entity.type
_entity.pdbx_description
1 polymer ?
#
loop_
_entity_poly.entity_id
_entity_poly.type
_entity_poly.pdbx_seq_one_letter_code
_entity_poly.pdbx_strand_id
1 'polypeptide(L)'
;MQDRDIVDSWFPADLLPPAHWEQHYAPREVPRQARVTRFAPSPTGSLHLGGLYVATLARDLAHRSGGVYLVRIEDTDQEREVPGAAEEFSRLFGYFGLAPDEGEQGGPYGPYRQSERAAVYLSYVRELVRDGRAYPCFCTPEELERHGTEQRRTRSPLGYYGRWARCRSLSVREADARIAAGEPYTVRLRCPVGLPGRVRFQDLVRGALTMLDNGNDVVLLKSPDAAGLRLPTYHLAHVVDDHLMRVTTVVRGDEWISSLPLHHQLHRELGFRPPEYAHIAPLTKLDGGSRRKLSKRKDPESAAGFYVAAGYPATAVAHYLRGLANSRLADLPAPEALAAELRLAEMGTAGPMVDLARLRSLSRDHIAALAPGEALAQLEAWAAAHDRELHGALAAHPDLALAAFEMMRRGTGTPRKDLACWSEFRAAYGFCFPELHELVDSPDDARLGCLPEPVVVGLAADMVARYRHDGPPESWFSVVREIAERHGFAPDVHAYQAAPGAYQGSVREVANVLRVCLTGSRRSPDLFQVAQCLGEREVLRRLRPLAGAAVVCAAT
;
A
#
# COMPACT_ATOMS: atom_id res chain seq x y z
N MET A 1 -19.88 27.73 -46.37
CA MET A 1 -19.81 26.98 -45.11
C MET A 1 -19.36 27.96 -44.05
N GLN A 2 -20.10 28.10 -42.98
CA GLN A 2 -19.71 28.97 -41.87
C GLN A 2 -18.53 28.31 -41.14
N ASP A 3 -17.72 29.12 -40.43
CA ASP A 3 -16.55 28.60 -39.71
C ASP A 3 -16.92 27.47 -38.73
N ARG A 4 -18.11 27.52 -38.16
CA ARG A 4 -18.61 26.43 -37.28
C ARG A 4 -18.82 25.11 -38.00
N ASP A 5 -19.38 25.13 -39.22
CA ASP A 5 -19.59 23.92 -40.04
C ASP A 5 -18.24 23.25 -40.40
N ILE A 6 -17.23 24.12 -40.64
CA ILE A 6 -15.86 23.64 -40.94
C ILE A 6 -15.28 22.98 -39.70
N VAL A 7 -15.38 23.58 -38.52
CA VAL A 7 -14.87 23.01 -37.27
C VAL A 7 -15.54 21.65 -36.97
N ASP A 8 -16.85 21.54 -37.24
CA ASP A 8 -17.58 20.28 -37.03
C ASP A 8 -17.04 19.12 -37.86
N SER A 9 -16.58 19.40 -39.08
CA SER A 9 -16.02 18.36 -39.96
C SER A 9 -14.68 17.78 -39.44
N TRP A 10 -14.03 18.40 -38.46
CA TRP A 10 -12.80 17.88 -37.83
C TRP A 10 -13.04 16.81 -36.76
N PHE A 11 -14.30 16.60 -36.41
CA PHE A 11 -14.75 15.65 -35.37
C PHE A 11 -15.69 14.59 -35.94
N PRO A 12 -15.89 13.45 -35.27
CA PRO A 12 -16.86 12.45 -35.71
C PRO A 12 -18.25 13.04 -35.88
N ALA A 13 -18.92 12.68 -36.99
CA ALA A 13 -20.22 13.25 -37.33
C ALA A 13 -21.33 12.89 -36.35
N ASP A 14 -21.21 11.75 -35.70
CA ASP A 14 -22.12 11.24 -34.65
C ASP A 14 -21.79 11.71 -33.25
N LEU A 15 -20.82 12.62 -33.09
CA LEU A 15 -20.38 13.09 -31.79
C LEU A 15 -21.48 13.87 -31.07
N LEU A 16 -21.92 13.34 -29.94
CA LEU A 16 -22.97 13.95 -29.12
C LEU A 16 -22.50 15.29 -28.50
N PRO A 17 -23.38 16.25 -28.27
CA PRO A 17 -23.01 17.54 -27.66
C PRO A 17 -22.79 17.39 -26.14
N PRO A 18 -22.08 18.35 -25.50
CA PRO A 18 -21.89 18.34 -24.03
C PRO A 18 -23.19 18.24 -23.22
N ALA A 19 -24.28 18.87 -23.70
CA ALA A 19 -25.58 18.80 -23.03
C ALA A 19 -26.13 17.37 -22.88
N HIS A 20 -25.79 16.48 -23.82
CA HIS A 20 -26.12 15.06 -23.69
C HIS A 20 -25.44 14.43 -22.47
N TRP A 21 -24.14 14.68 -22.31
CA TRP A 21 -23.35 14.14 -21.20
C TRP A 21 -23.78 14.72 -19.86
N GLU A 22 -24.17 15.99 -19.81
CA GLU A 22 -24.72 16.61 -18.60
C GLU A 22 -26.03 15.98 -18.15
N GLN A 23 -26.88 15.57 -19.11
CA GLN A 23 -28.13 14.85 -18.83
C GLN A 23 -27.88 13.40 -18.46
N HIS A 24 -26.94 12.73 -19.16
CA HIS A 24 -26.58 11.34 -18.91
C HIS A 24 -26.01 11.14 -17.51
N TYR A 25 -25.09 12.02 -17.11
CA TYR A 25 -24.49 12.02 -15.77
C TYR A 25 -25.23 13.00 -14.85
N ALA A 26 -26.41 12.65 -14.43
CA ALA A 26 -27.27 13.48 -13.58
C ALA A 26 -26.57 13.87 -12.26
N PRO A 27 -27.03 14.94 -11.56
CA PRO A 27 -26.57 15.22 -10.20
C PRO A 27 -26.80 14.01 -9.27
N ARG A 28 -25.86 13.79 -8.32
CA ARG A 28 -25.95 12.69 -7.36
C ARG A 28 -27.00 12.94 -6.29
N GLU A 29 -27.71 11.91 -5.94
CA GLU A 29 -28.62 11.92 -4.78
C GLU A 29 -27.86 11.55 -3.50
N VAL A 30 -27.09 12.50 -2.98
CA VAL A 30 -26.32 12.36 -1.74
C VAL A 30 -26.64 13.52 -0.80
N PRO A 31 -26.45 13.38 0.53
CA PRO A 31 -26.64 14.48 1.47
C PRO A 31 -25.85 15.73 1.05
N ARG A 32 -26.42 16.92 1.28
CA ARG A 32 -25.82 18.19 0.82
C ARG A 32 -24.36 18.40 1.26
N GLN A 33 -23.98 17.82 2.41
CA GLN A 33 -22.62 17.94 2.96
C GLN A 33 -21.73 16.75 2.59
N ALA A 34 -22.28 15.76 1.87
CA ALA A 34 -21.55 14.57 1.48
C ALA A 34 -20.42 14.92 0.49
N ARG A 35 -19.29 14.29 0.70
CA ARG A 35 -18.11 14.43 -0.18
C ARG A 35 -18.09 13.29 -1.18
N VAL A 36 -18.06 13.64 -2.45
CA VAL A 36 -17.72 12.69 -3.51
C VAL A 36 -16.25 12.84 -3.80
N THR A 37 -15.50 11.80 -3.49
CA THR A 37 -14.05 11.78 -3.67
C THR A 37 -13.65 10.73 -4.69
N ARG A 38 -12.44 10.84 -5.23
CA ARG A 38 -11.89 9.82 -6.10
C ARG A 38 -10.42 9.54 -5.78
N PHE A 39 -10.03 8.29 -5.99
CA PHE A 39 -8.66 7.93 -6.25
C PHE A 39 -8.49 7.65 -7.75
N ALA A 40 -7.49 8.26 -8.37
CA ALA A 40 -7.35 8.27 -9.82
C ALA A 40 -5.93 7.82 -10.22
N PRO A 41 -5.64 6.51 -10.13
CA PRO A 41 -4.32 5.99 -10.45
C PRO A 41 -4.12 5.85 -11.97
N SER A 42 -2.90 6.17 -12.44
CA SER A 42 -2.47 5.78 -13.77
C SER A 42 -1.85 4.37 -13.72
N PRO A 43 -2.24 3.45 -14.63
CA PRO A 43 -1.78 2.06 -14.61
C PRO A 43 -0.36 1.90 -15.19
N THR A 44 0.59 2.70 -14.69
CA THR A 44 2.00 2.75 -15.15
C THR A 44 2.94 1.93 -14.27
N GLY A 45 2.41 0.96 -13.55
CA GLY A 45 3.13 0.05 -12.66
C GLY A 45 2.43 -0.16 -11.32
N SER A 46 3.06 -0.91 -10.41
CA SER A 46 2.49 -1.29 -9.10
C SER A 46 2.03 -0.09 -8.28
N LEU A 47 1.01 -0.28 -7.45
CA LEU A 47 0.51 0.73 -6.53
C LEU A 47 1.59 1.12 -5.50
N HIS A 48 1.88 2.41 -5.40
CA HIS A 48 2.83 2.95 -4.43
C HIS A 48 2.14 3.18 -3.09
N LEU A 49 2.87 3.03 -1.96
CA LEU A 49 2.36 3.32 -0.61
C LEU A 49 1.74 4.72 -0.51
N GLY A 50 2.33 5.72 -1.21
CA GLY A 50 1.76 7.07 -1.30
C GLY A 50 0.38 7.09 -1.97
N GLY A 51 0.14 6.23 -2.98
CA GLY A 51 -1.19 6.06 -3.58
C GLY A 51 -2.16 5.43 -2.59
N LEU A 52 -1.74 4.37 -1.88
CA LEU A 52 -2.55 3.74 -0.83
C LEU A 52 -2.91 4.75 0.28
N TYR A 53 -1.97 5.61 0.66
CA TYR A 53 -2.17 6.69 1.63
C TYR A 53 -3.24 7.68 1.17
N VAL A 54 -3.15 8.17 -0.08
CA VAL A 54 -4.15 9.08 -0.67
C VAL A 54 -5.51 8.42 -0.79
N ALA A 55 -5.56 7.14 -1.22
CA ALA A 55 -6.80 6.36 -1.32
C ALA A 55 -7.48 6.20 0.05
N THR A 56 -6.70 5.92 1.11
CA THR A 56 -7.20 5.85 2.49
C THR A 56 -7.87 7.15 2.93
N LEU A 57 -7.23 8.30 2.66
CA LEU A 57 -7.78 9.62 3.00
C LEU A 57 -9.04 9.94 2.19
N ALA A 58 -9.01 9.68 0.88
CA ALA A 58 -10.15 9.94 0.01
C ALA A 58 -11.39 9.13 0.43
N ARG A 59 -11.20 7.83 0.71
CA ARG A 59 -12.28 6.95 1.18
C ARG A 59 -12.83 7.39 2.54
N ASP A 60 -11.95 7.70 3.49
CA ASP A 60 -12.37 8.14 4.83
C ASP A 60 -13.24 9.40 4.77
N LEU A 61 -12.83 10.39 3.98
CA LEU A 61 -13.58 11.62 3.78
C LEU A 61 -14.96 11.39 3.16
N ALA A 62 -15.05 10.53 2.13
CA ALA A 62 -16.32 10.21 1.49
C ALA A 62 -17.26 9.50 2.45
N HIS A 63 -16.84 8.38 3.03
CA HIS A 63 -17.71 7.53 3.84
C HIS A 63 -18.17 8.23 5.12
N ARG A 64 -17.29 9.01 5.78
CA ARG A 64 -17.70 9.75 7.00
C ARG A 64 -18.70 10.86 6.75
N SER A 65 -18.72 11.40 5.53
CA SER A 65 -19.71 12.40 5.15
C SER A 65 -21.01 11.81 4.59
N GLY A 66 -21.12 10.49 4.49
CA GLY A 66 -22.22 9.81 3.81
C GLY A 66 -22.19 9.99 2.29
N GLY A 67 -20.99 10.20 1.74
CA GLY A 67 -20.75 10.40 0.31
C GLY A 67 -20.23 9.14 -0.39
N VAL A 68 -19.59 9.34 -1.53
CA VAL A 68 -19.14 8.29 -2.45
C VAL A 68 -17.63 8.36 -2.69
N TYR A 69 -16.96 7.23 -2.59
CA TYR A 69 -15.57 7.05 -2.97
C TYR A 69 -15.49 6.25 -4.27
N LEU A 70 -14.96 6.86 -5.33
CA LEU A 70 -14.80 6.19 -6.61
C LEU A 70 -13.32 5.98 -6.98
N VAL A 71 -13.05 4.97 -7.81
CA VAL A 71 -11.75 4.74 -8.43
C VAL A 71 -11.90 4.88 -9.95
N ARG A 72 -11.08 5.77 -10.52
CA ARG A 72 -11.03 6.03 -11.97
C ARG A 72 -9.62 5.74 -12.49
N ILE A 73 -9.50 4.84 -13.46
CA ILE A 73 -8.22 4.52 -14.10
C ILE A 73 -7.87 5.62 -15.12
N GLU A 74 -6.75 6.29 -14.90
CA GLU A 74 -6.26 7.36 -15.77
C GLU A 74 -5.18 6.82 -16.73
N ASP A 75 -5.63 6.20 -17.81
CA ASP A 75 -4.85 5.51 -18.84
C ASP A 75 -4.76 6.30 -20.16
N THR A 76 -4.90 7.61 -20.12
CA THR A 76 -4.76 8.45 -21.33
C THR A 76 -3.36 8.40 -21.94
N ASP A 77 -2.37 7.87 -21.23
CA ASP A 77 -1.01 7.61 -21.70
C ASP A 77 -0.80 6.09 -21.86
N GLN A 78 -1.32 5.57 -22.96
CA GLN A 78 -1.31 4.12 -23.25
C GLN A 78 0.09 3.55 -23.49
N GLU A 79 1.06 4.38 -23.93
CA GLU A 79 2.45 3.93 -24.14
C GLU A 79 3.13 3.53 -22.82
N ARG A 80 2.69 4.08 -21.71
CA ARG A 80 3.23 3.77 -20.38
C ARG A 80 2.36 2.83 -19.56
N GLU A 81 1.26 2.35 -20.12
CA GLU A 81 0.41 1.38 -19.44
C GLU A 81 1.14 0.05 -19.25
N VAL A 82 1.07 -0.48 -18.03
CA VAL A 82 1.61 -1.82 -17.70
C VAL A 82 0.44 -2.80 -17.66
N PRO A 83 0.45 -3.85 -18.50
CA PRO A 83 -0.60 -4.86 -18.49
C PRO A 83 -0.80 -5.47 -17.08
N GLY A 84 -2.05 -5.60 -16.65
CA GLY A 84 -2.40 -6.16 -15.34
C GLY A 84 -2.31 -5.18 -14.15
N ALA A 85 -1.87 -3.93 -14.37
CA ALA A 85 -1.73 -2.96 -13.26
C ALA A 85 -3.09 -2.54 -12.67
N ALA A 86 -4.13 -2.41 -13.49
CA ALA A 86 -5.46 -2.05 -13.01
C ALA A 86 -6.08 -3.18 -12.16
N GLU A 87 -5.92 -4.43 -12.59
CA GLU A 87 -6.35 -5.62 -11.85
C GLU A 87 -5.57 -5.76 -10.53
N GLU A 88 -4.27 -5.45 -10.52
CA GLU A 88 -3.48 -5.40 -9.30
C GLU A 88 -4.04 -4.35 -8.33
N PHE A 89 -4.42 -3.17 -8.81
CA PHE A 89 -5.03 -2.13 -7.96
C PHE A 89 -6.31 -2.64 -7.30
N SER A 90 -7.21 -3.26 -8.06
CA SER A 90 -8.46 -3.81 -7.53
C SER A 90 -8.22 -4.85 -6.44
N ARG A 91 -7.26 -5.76 -6.64
CA ARG A 91 -6.86 -6.77 -5.65
C ARG A 91 -6.29 -6.12 -4.38
N LEU A 92 -5.40 -5.13 -4.53
CA LEU A 92 -4.81 -4.42 -3.40
C LEU A 92 -5.86 -3.62 -2.62
N PHE A 93 -6.80 -2.95 -3.31
CA PHE A 93 -7.91 -2.26 -2.63
C PHE A 93 -8.79 -3.22 -1.86
N GLY A 94 -9.07 -4.42 -2.41
CA GLY A 94 -9.77 -5.47 -1.69
C GLY A 94 -9.04 -5.89 -0.41
N TYR A 95 -7.73 -6.13 -0.49
CA TYR A 95 -6.92 -6.51 0.67
C TYR A 95 -6.93 -5.43 1.77
N PHE A 96 -6.73 -4.16 1.41
CA PHE A 96 -6.66 -3.06 2.38
C PHE A 96 -8.02 -2.49 2.81
N GLY A 97 -9.13 -3.09 2.38
CA GLY A 97 -10.46 -2.61 2.68
C GLY A 97 -10.78 -1.25 2.06
N LEU A 98 -10.15 -0.94 0.92
CA LEU A 98 -10.31 0.30 0.16
C LEU A 98 -11.08 0.07 -1.15
N ALA A 99 -11.88 -1.00 -1.22
CA ALA A 99 -12.76 -1.23 -2.36
C ALA A 99 -13.62 0.02 -2.60
N PRO A 100 -13.70 0.52 -3.83
CA PRO A 100 -14.49 1.69 -4.15
C PRO A 100 -15.99 1.37 -4.17
N ASP A 101 -16.81 2.39 -3.95
CA ASP A 101 -18.25 2.30 -4.14
C ASP A 101 -18.60 2.25 -5.65
N GLU A 102 -17.76 2.88 -6.49
CA GLU A 102 -17.88 2.92 -7.94
C GLU A 102 -16.48 2.83 -8.60
N GLY A 103 -16.39 2.10 -9.71
CA GLY A 103 -15.12 1.91 -10.42
C GLY A 103 -15.28 0.99 -11.63
N GLU A 104 -14.21 0.34 -12.11
CA GLU A 104 -14.26 -0.57 -13.26
C GLU A 104 -15.26 -1.72 -13.08
N GLN A 105 -15.57 -2.11 -11.85
CA GLN A 105 -16.59 -3.11 -11.51
C GLN A 105 -18.03 -2.62 -11.71
N GLY A 106 -18.23 -1.34 -11.98
CA GLY A 106 -19.52 -0.73 -12.27
C GLY A 106 -19.82 0.53 -11.48
N GLY A 107 -20.94 1.15 -11.81
CA GLY A 107 -21.47 2.37 -11.21
C GLY A 107 -22.17 3.26 -12.24
N PRO A 108 -22.99 4.24 -11.79
CA PRO A 108 -23.83 5.04 -12.67
C PRO A 108 -23.09 6.11 -13.48
N TYR A 109 -21.79 6.34 -13.20
CA TYR A 109 -20.99 7.38 -13.87
C TYR A 109 -19.89 6.81 -14.76
N GLY A 110 -19.95 5.49 -15.07
CA GLY A 110 -19.03 4.81 -15.97
C GLY A 110 -19.12 5.30 -17.42
N PRO A 111 -18.13 4.89 -18.25
CA PRO A 111 -16.96 4.07 -17.90
C PRO A 111 -16.02 4.77 -16.90
N TYR A 112 -15.33 3.95 -16.06
CA TYR A 112 -14.36 4.48 -15.08
C TYR A 112 -12.90 4.34 -15.56
N ARG A 113 -12.71 4.07 -16.85
CA ARG A 113 -11.43 4.07 -17.55
C ARG A 113 -11.42 5.21 -18.56
N GLN A 114 -10.41 6.07 -18.52
CA GLN A 114 -10.40 7.30 -19.32
C GLN A 114 -10.31 7.05 -20.82
N SER A 115 -9.58 6.03 -21.27
CA SER A 115 -9.51 5.67 -22.69
C SER A 115 -10.87 5.33 -23.31
N GLU A 116 -11.81 4.81 -22.52
CA GLU A 116 -13.17 4.47 -22.95
C GLU A 116 -14.11 5.69 -23.04
N ARG A 117 -13.65 6.88 -22.61
CA ARG A 117 -14.44 8.12 -22.56
C ARG A 117 -14.06 9.11 -23.67
N ALA A 118 -13.35 8.68 -24.71
CA ALA A 118 -12.86 9.57 -25.76
C ALA A 118 -13.95 10.47 -26.37
N ALA A 119 -15.15 9.93 -26.65
CA ALA A 119 -16.27 10.69 -27.18
C ALA A 119 -16.72 11.83 -26.25
N VAL A 120 -16.66 11.61 -24.92
CA VAL A 120 -16.96 12.66 -23.93
C VAL A 120 -15.99 13.83 -24.11
N TYR A 121 -14.69 13.57 -24.12
CA TYR A 121 -13.68 14.63 -24.21
C TYR A 121 -13.73 15.35 -25.56
N LEU A 122 -13.90 14.63 -26.66
CA LEU A 122 -14.05 15.20 -27.99
C LEU A 122 -15.24 16.15 -28.06
N SER A 123 -16.34 15.85 -27.39
CA SER A 123 -17.53 16.69 -27.30
C SER A 123 -17.20 18.08 -26.73
N TYR A 124 -16.52 18.12 -25.59
CA TYR A 124 -16.14 19.39 -24.96
C TYR A 124 -15.05 20.13 -25.74
N VAL A 125 -14.07 19.43 -26.32
CA VAL A 125 -13.04 20.06 -27.14
C VAL A 125 -13.65 20.68 -28.41
N ARG A 126 -14.62 20.04 -29.05
CA ARG A 126 -15.33 20.58 -30.22
C ARG A 126 -15.95 21.95 -29.88
N GLU A 127 -16.65 22.06 -28.75
CA GLU A 127 -17.24 23.34 -28.33
C GLU A 127 -16.18 24.41 -28.05
N LEU A 128 -15.07 24.04 -27.37
CA LEU A 128 -13.97 24.99 -27.15
C LEU A 128 -13.36 25.49 -28.46
N VAL A 129 -13.26 24.64 -29.49
CA VAL A 129 -12.76 25.07 -30.83
C VAL A 129 -13.79 25.92 -31.56
N ARG A 130 -15.08 25.54 -31.54
CA ARG A 130 -16.19 26.34 -32.14
C ARG A 130 -16.25 27.76 -31.59
N ASP A 131 -16.00 27.91 -30.30
CA ASP A 131 -16.01 29.20 -29.60
C ASP A 131 -14.68 29.96 -29.70
N GLY A 132 -13.68 29.41 -30.41
CA GLY A 132 -12.35 29.99 -30.52
C GLY A 132 -11.53 29.98 -29.23
N ARG A 133 -11.94 29.19 -28.22
CA ARG A 133 -11.23 29.00 -26.94
C ARG A 133 -10.17 27.90 -27.02
N ALA A 134 -10.16 27.10 -28.08
CA ALA A 134 -9.11 26.14 -28.42
C ALA A 134 -8.84 26.22 -29.94
N TYR A 135 -7.71 25.65 -30.38
CA TYR A 135 -7.33 25.68 -31.79
C TYR A 135 -6.38 24.51 -32.15
N PRO A 136 -6.37 24.07 -33.42
CA PRO A 136 -5.43 23.06 -33.91
C PRO A 136 -3.99 23.59 -33.92
N CYS A 137 -3.05 22.75 -33.51
CA CYS A 137 -1.61 23.04 -33.53
C CYS A 137 -0.86 21.95 -34.28
N PHE A 138 -0.14 22.32 -35.31
CA PHE A 138 0.60 21.48 -36.24
C PHE A 138 2.11 21.50 -35.98
N CYS A 139 2.58 22.07 -34.88
CA CYS A 139 4.00 22.12 -34.55
C CYS A 139 4.53 20.70 -34.27
N THR A 140 5.64 20.35 -34.92
CA THR A 140 6.32 19.08 -34.70
C THR A 140 7.08 19.07 -33.37
N PRO A 141 7.44 17.90 -32.83
CA PRO A 141 8.29 17.78 -31.65
C PRO A 141 9.60 18.56 -31.77
N GLU A 142 10.25 18.51 -32.96
CA GLU A 142 11.53 19.21 -33.24
C GLU A 142 11.35 20.74 -33.22
N GLU A 143 10.21 21.24 -33.73
CA GLU A 143 9.89 22.67 -33.65
C GLU A 143 9.67 23.13 -32.20
N LEU A 144 8.96 22.33 -31.42
CA LEU A 144 8.72 22.61 -30.00
C LEU A 144 10.03 22.57 -29.18
N GLU A 145 10.94 21.65 -29.50
CA GLU A 145 12.24 21.57 -28.86
C GLU A 145 13.12 22.78 -29.20
N ARG A 146 13.11 23.22 -30.47
CA ARG A 146 13.78 24.48 -30.90
C ARG A 146 13.25 25.67 -30.13
N HIS A 147 11.92 25.80 -29.97
CA HIS A 147 11.30 26.84 -29.16
C HIS A 147 11.77 26.80 -27.72
N GLY A 148 11.78 25.63 -27.10
CA GLY A 148 12.26 25.43 -25.72
C GLY A 148 13.75 25.82 -25.57
N THR A 149 14.58 25.49 -26.55
CA THR A 149 16.01 25.87 -26.57
C THR A 149 16.18 27.38 -26.66
N GLU A 150 15.42 28.07 -27.54
CA GLU A 150 15.45 29.52 -27.64
C GLU A 150 14.97 30.17 -26.34
N GLN A 151 13.88 29.68 -25.73
CA GLN A 151 13.36 30.16 -24.46
C GLN A 151 14.42 30.06 -23.34
N ARG A 152 15.12 28.94 -23.24
CA ARG A 152 16.24 28.76 -22.27
C ARG A 152 17.34 29.78 -22.54
N ARG A 153 17.74 29.96 -23.82
CA ARG A 153 18.79 30.92 -24.23
C ARG A 153 18.43 32.36 -23.87
N THR A 154 17.15 32.73 -24.02
CA THR A 154 16.64 34.06 -23.74
C THR A 154 16.13 34.24 -22.30
N ARG A 155 16.28 33.22 -21.44
CA ARG A 155 15.74 33.21 -20.06
C ARG A 155 14.23 33.50 -19.99
N SER A 156 13.51 33.14 -21.03
CA SER A 156 12.04 33.22 -21.06
C SER A 156 11.44 31.96 -20.41
N PRO A 157 10.28 32.07 -19.76
CA PRO A 157 9.56 30.91 -19.27
C PRO A 157 9.34 29.85 -20.37
N LEU A 158 9.47 28.58 -20.05
CA LEU A 158 9.19 27.51 -21.01
C LEU A 158 7.67 27.39 -21.24
N GLY A 159 7.27 27.24 -22.51
CA GLY A 159 5.87 27.05 -22.85
C GLY A 159 5.52 27.44 -24.27
N TYR A 160 4.24 27.26 -24.60
CA TYR A 160 3.69 27.61 -25.91
C TYR A 160 2.80 28.85 -25.76
N TYR A 161 3.37 30.04 -26.01
CA TYR A 161 2.72 31.32 -25.84
C TYR A 161 3.39 32.42 -26.70
N GLY A 162 2.71 33.54 -26.91
CA GLY A 162 3.23 34.70 -27.64
C GLY A 162 3.78 34.31 -29.01
N ARG A 163 5.00 34.75 -29.35
CA ARG A 163 5.66 34.47 -30.66
C ARG A 163 5.94 32.97 -30.89
N TRP A 164 6.00 32.15 -29.85
CA TRP A 164 6.22 30.73 -29.98
C TRP A 164 4.91 29.94 -30.23
N ALA A 165 3.74 30.59 -30.04
CA ALA A 165 2.43 29.99 -30.33
C ALA A 165 2.02 30.23 -31.79
N ARG A 166 2.82 29.74 -32.74
CA ARG A 166 2.69 30.02 -34.20
C ARG A 166 1.33 29.63 -34.77
N CYS A 167 0.77 28.52 -34.38
CA CYS A 167 -0.52 28.04 -34.90
C CYS A 167 -1.71 28.81 -34.33
N ARG A 168 -1.50 29.64 -33.30
CA ARG A 168 -2.57 30.38 -32.64
C ARG A 168 -3.24 31.43 -33.56
N SER A 169 -2.52 31.94 -34.56
CA SER A 169 -2.99 32.95 -35.51
C SER A 169 -3.61 32.38 -36.78
N LEU A 170 -3.60 31.06 -36.96
CA LEU A 170 -4.23 30.43 -38.12
C LEU A 170 -5.74 30.69 -38.10
N SER A 171 -6.27 31.06 -39.27
CA SER A 171 -7.71 31.11 -39.51
C SER A 171 -8.28 29.68 -39.56
N VAL A 172 -9.58 29.54 -39.37
CA VAL A 172 -10.27 28.25 -39.48
C VAL A 172 -10.04 27.59 -40.84
N ARG A 173 -10.03 28.38 -41.91
CA ARG A 173 -9.81 27.88 -43.30
C ARG A 173 -8.37 27.41 -43.51
N GLU A 174 -7.38 28.10 -42.99
CA GLU A 174 -5.98 27.67 -43.08
C GLU A 174 -5.76 26.37 -42.28
N ALA A 175 -6.37 26.25 -41.09
CA ALA A 175 -6.34 25.04 -40.32
C ALA A 175 -7.04 23.86 -41.04
N ASP A 176 -8.21 24.13 -41.64
CA ASP A 176 -8.97 23.16 -42.41
C ASP A 176 -8.17 22.61 -43.63
N ALA A 177 -7.54 23.47 -44.38
CA ALA A 177 -6.69 23.09 -45.49
C ALA A 177 -5.55 22.14 -45.08
N ARG A 178 -4.94 22.36 -43.92
CA ARG A 178 -3.88 21.51 -43.37
C ARG A 178 -4.43 20.18 -42.87
N ILE A 179 -5.59 20.18 -42.20
CA ILE A 179 -6.26 18.96 -41.75
C ILE A 179 -6.68 18.11 -42.96
N ALA A 180 -7.27 18.75 -44.00
CA ALA A 180 -7.63 18.08 -45.23
C ALA A 180 -6.42 17.50 -45.98
N ALA A 181 -5.25 18.11 -45.86
CA ALA A 181 -3.98 17.59 -46.36
C ALA A 181 -3.41 16.42 -45.54
N GLY A 182 -4.08 16.04 -44.45
CA GLY A 182 -3.65 14.92 -43.56
C GLY A 182 -2.51 15.28 -42.60
N GLU A 183 -2.22 16.58 -42.37
CA GLU A 183 -1.19 16.96 -41.40
C GLU A 183 -1.62 16.57 -39.99
N PRO A 184 -0.76 15.86 -39.22
CA PRO A 184 -1.07 15.53 -37.83
C PRO A 184 -1.14 16.79 -36.98
N TYR A 185 -2.12 16.84 -36.07
CA TYR A 185 -2.31 17.99 -35.21
C TYR A 185 -2.79 17.61 -33.81
N THR A 186 -2.41 18.44 -32.85
CA THR A 186 -2.96 18.45 -31.48
C THR A 186 -3.97 19.60 -31.36
N VAL A 187 -4.81 19.60 -30.31
CA VAL A 187 -5.65 20.76 -29.99
C VAL A 187 -5.13 21.40 -28.72
N ARG A 188 -4.92 22.74 -28.78
CA ARG A 188 -4.43 23.52 -27.64
C ARG A 188 -5.49 24.47 -27.11
N LEU A 189 -5.45 24.67 -25.79
CA LEU A 189 -6.18 25.76 -25.13
C LEU A 189 -5.67 27.13 -25.66
N ARG A 190 -6.57 28.07 -25.87
CA ARG A 190 -6.23 29.46 -26.19
C ARG A 190 -6.27 30.26 -24.90
N CYS A 191 -5.12 30.42 -24.24
CA CYS A 191 -5.03 31.29 -23.08
C CYS A 191 -5.35 32.75 -23.41
N PRO A 192 -5.98 33.50 -22.50
CA PRO A 192 -6.12 34.95 -22.66
C PRO A 192 -4.77 35.63 -22.91
N VAL A 193 -4.75 36.66 -23.75
CA VAL A 193 -3.53 37.42 -24.03
C VAL A 193 -3.31 38.42 -22.88
N GLY A 194 -2.10 38.43 -22.35
CA GLY A 194 -1.69 39.32 -21.27
C GLY A 194 -0.69 38.64 -20.31
N LEU A 195 -0.15 39.42 -19.38
CA LEU A 195 0.64 38.87 -18.30
C LEU A 195 -0.28 38.09 -17.34
N PRO A 196 0.10 36.86 -16.94
CA PRO A 196 -0.69 36.10 -15.98
C PRO A 196 -0.86 36.90 -14.68
N GLY A 197 -2.10 37.09 -14.27
CA GLY A 197 -2.42 37.65 -12.96
C GLY A 197 -2.08 36.67 -11.85
N ARG A 198 -2.27 37.09 -10.59
CA ARG A 198 -2.23 36.17 -9.44
C ARG A 198 -3.63 35.67 -9.16
N VAL A 199 -3.75 34.34 -8.97
CA VAL A 199 -4.98 33.70 -8.55
C VAL A 199 -4.83 33.13 -7.14
N ARG A 200 -5.91 33.18 -6.37
CA ARG A 200 -5.96 32.66 -5.00
C ARG A 200 -6.78 31.38 -4.99
N PHE A 201 -6.28 30.42 -4.25
CA PHE A 201 -6.92 29.13 -4.03
C PHE A 201 -7.03 28.88 -2.54
N GLN A 202 -8.09 28.19 -2.12
CA GLN A 202 -8.22 27.66 -0.79
C GLN A 202 -8.01 26.15 -0.86
N ASP A 203 -6.92 25.67 -0.26
CA ASP A 203 -6.62 24.25 -0.15
C ASP A 203 -7.00 23.75 1.24
N LEU A 204 -7.56 22.54 1.33
CA LEU A 204 -8.05 21.98 2.60
C LEU A 204 -6.93 21.58 3.57
N VAL A 205 -5.70 21.39 3.07
CA VAL A 205 -4.52 21.04 3.88
C VAL A 205 -3.53 22.20 3.96
N ARG A 206 -3.29 22.86 2.81
CA ARG A 206 -2.26 23.91 2.68
C ARG A 206 -2.78 25.30 3.02
N GLY A 207 -4.10 25.45 3.20
CA GLY A 207 -4.71 26.74 3.43
C GLY A 207 -4.71 27.63 2.18
N ALA A 208 -4.53 28.95 2.35
CA ALA A 208 -4.56 29.90 1.26
C ALA A 208 -3.27 29.84 0.41
N LEU A 209 -3.42 29.57 -0.88
CA LEU A 209 -2.34 29.57 -1.87
C LEU A 209 -2.53 30.73 -2.85
N THR A 210 -1.45 31.42 -3.20
CA THR A 210 -1.46 32.48 -4.22
C THR A 210 -0.42 32.13 -5.29
N MET A 211 -0.87 31.94 -6.53
CA MET A 211 -0.06 31.46 -7.64
C MET A 211 -0.22 32.35 -8.86
N LEU A 212 0.71 32.27 -9.81
CA LEU A 212 0.53 32.86 -11.13
C LEU A 212 -0.51 32.05 -11.91
N ASP A 213 -1.42 32.75 -12.63
CA ASP A 213 -2.37 32.10 -13.53
C ASP A 213 -1.63 31.41 -14.68
N ASN A 214 -2.27 30.45 -15.34
CA ASN A 214 -1.67 29.79 -16.49
C ASN A 214 -1.61 30.76 -17.69
N GLY A 215 -0.42 30.92 -18.26
CA GLY A 215 -0.18 31.71 -19.46
C GLY A 215 0.18 30.87 -20.69
N ASN A 216 0.10 29.54 -20.61
CA ASN A 216 0.48 28.65 -21.69
C ASN A 216 -0.74 28.10 -22.44
N ASP A 217 -0.65 28.05 -23.77
CA ASP A 217 -1.58 27.31 -24.62
C ASP A 217 -1.26 25.79 -24.54
N VAL A 218 -1.71 25.15 -23.47
CA VAL A 218 -1.45 23.73 -23.22
C VAL A 218 -2.20 22.84 -24.21
N VAL A 219 -1.66 21.65 -24.46
CA VAL A 219 -2.36 20.64 -25.25
C VAL A 219 -3.53 20.07 -24.45
N LEU A 220 -4.72 20.12 -25.04
CA LEU A 220 -5.94 19.52 -24.51
C LEU A 220 -6.17 18.11 -25.08
N LEU A 221 -5.99 18.00 -26.42
CA LEU A 221 -6.22 16.77 -27.16
C LEU A 221 -4.95 16.38 -27.92
N LYS A 222 -4.52 15.14 -27.76
CA LYS A 222 -3.37 14.57 -28.45
C LYS A 222 -3.67 14.37 -29.94
N SER A 223 -2.65 14.17 -30.75
CA SER A 223 -2.82 13.62 -32.11
C SER A 223 -3.43 12.22 -32.03
N PRO A 224 -4.15 11.77 -33.08
CA PRO A 224 -4.61 10.39 -33.13
C PRO A 224 -3.44 9.41 -32.98
N ASP A 225 -3.68 8.30 -32.33
CA ASP A 225 -2.77 7.16 -32.35
C ASP A 225 -2.86 6.37 -33.67
N ALA A 226 -2.15 5.25 -33.78
CA ALA A 226 -2.15 4.40 -34.97
C ALA A 226 -3.54 3.77 -35.27
N ALA A 227 -4.41 3.66 -34.28
CA ALA A 227 -5.79 3.16 -34.44
C ALA A 227 -6.79 4.30 -34.74
N GLY A 228 -6.33 5.56 -34.79
CA GLY A 228 -7.17 6.72 -34.99
C GLY A 228 -7.84 7.24 -33.72
N LEU A 229 -7.55 6.66 -32.55
CA LEU A 229 -8.08 7.10 -31.28
C LEU A 229 -7.42 8.41 -30.83
N ARG A 230 -8.22 9.39 -30.45
CA ARG A 230 -7.76 10.68 -29.93
C ARG A 230 -8.10 10.81 -28.47
N LEU A 231 -7.08 10.79 -27.64
CA LEU A 231 -7.22 10.93 -26.18
C LEU A 231 -6.82 12.33 -25.72
N PRO A 232 -7.42 12.82 -24.64
CA PRO A 232 -7.04 14.07 -24.02
C PRO A 232 -5.69 13.94 -23.30
N THR A 233 -5.12 15.10 -22.94
CA THR A 233 -4.11 15.12 -21.90
C THR A 233 -4.77 14.98 -20.52
N TYR A 234 -3.98 14.56 -19.52
CA TYR A 234 -4.42 14.47 -18.12
C TYR A 234 -5.22 15.69 -17.65
N HIS A 235 -4.76 16.89 -18.00
CA HIS A 235 -5.37 18.14 -17.52
C HIS A 235 -6.83 18.30 -17.94
N LEU A 236 -7.15 18.00 -19.20
CA LEU A 236 -8.52 18.06 -19.68
C LEU A 236 -9.36 16.91 -19.14
N ALA A 237 -8.83 15.68 -19.21
CA ALA A 237 -9.52 14.49 -18.74
C ALA A 237 -9.93 14.62 -17.26
N HIS A 238 -9.00 15.02 -16.41
CA HIS A 238 -9.23 15.25 -14.99
C HIS A 238 -10.41 16.22 -14.73
N VAL A 239 -10.41 17.38 -15.43
CA VAL A 239 -11.43 18.42 -15.20
C VAL A 239 -12.80 17.98 -15.70
N VAL A 240 -12.87 17.36 -16.88
CA VAL A 240 -14.14 16.89 -17.46
C VAL A 240 -14.73 15.77 -16.63
N ASP A 241 -13.90 14.80 -16.23
CA ASP A 241 -14.38 13.65 -15.48
C ASP A 241 -14.79 14.00 -14.07
N ASP A 242 -13.99 14.79 -13.36
CA ASP A 242 -14.35 15.21 -12.00
C ASP A 242 -15.68 16.02 -12.01
N HIS A 243 -15.92 16.81 -13.04
CA HIS A 243 -17.20 17.50 -13.23
C HIS A 243 -18.36 16.53 -13.50
N LEU A 244 -18.23 15.64 -14.49
CA LEU A 244 -19.31 14.74 -14.90
C LEU A 244 -19.57 13.63 -13.89
N MET A 245 -18.51 13.14 -13.18
CA MET A 245 -18.67 12.17 -12.10
C MET A 245 -19.10 12.83 -10.78
N ARG A 246 -19.35 14.17 -10.82
CA ARG A 246 -19.83 14.95 -9.68
C ARG A 246 -18.91 14.89 -8.47
N VAL A 247 -17.60 14.86 -8.71
CA VAL A 247 -16.58 14.91 -7.65
C VAL A 247 -16.64 16.27 -6.96
N THR A 248 -16.72 16.26 -5.64
CA THR A 248 -16.77 17.49 -4.84
C THR A 248 -15.44 17.80 -4.17
N THR A 249 -14.61 16.78 -3.92
CA THR A 249 -13.34 16.93 -3.21
C THR A 249 -12.25 16.07 -3.84
N VAL A 250 -11.16 16.69 -4.24
CA VAL A 250 -9.98 16.06 -4.86
C VAL A 250 -8.86 15.98 -3.86
N VAL A 251 -8.55 14.75 -3.41
CA VAL A 251 -7.36 14.45 -2.61
C VAL A 251 -6.26 13.94 -3.54
N ARG A 252 -5.07 14.58 -3.53
CA ARG A 252 -3.94 14.19 -4.39
C ARG A 252 -2.60 14.65 -3.82
N GLY A 253 -1.50 14.18 -4.40
CA GLY A 253 -0.16 14.60 -4.01
C GLY A 253 0.11 16.08 -4.30
N ASP A 254 1.01 16.70 -3.54
CA ASP A 254 1.35 18.11 -3.67
C ASP A 254 2.16 18.46 -4.93
N GLU A 255 2.69 17.45 -5.61
CA GLU A 255 3.30 17.61 -6.95
C GLU A 255 2.33 18.22 -7.97
N TRP A 256 1.03 18.11 -7.74
CA TRP A 256 -0.02 18.67 -8.60
C TRP A 256 -0.41 20.10 -8.27
N ILE A 257 0.14 20.71 -7.23
CA ILE A 257 -0.13 22.12 -6.88
C ILE A 257 0.21 23.04 -8.07
N SER A 258 1.33 22.78 -8.75
CA SER A 258 1.75 23.58 -9.92
C SER A 258 0.75 23.56 -11.08
N SER A 259 -0.11 22.55 -11.16
CA SER A 259 -1.16 22.42 -12.19
C SER A 259 -2.49 23.08 -11.79
N LEU A 260 -2.63 23.50 -10.52
CA LEU A 260 -3.88 24.06 -10.00
C LEU A 260 -4.37 25.29 -10.77
N PRO A 261 -3.51 26.27 -11.17
CA PRO A 261 -3.94 27.39 -11.99
C PRO A 261 -4.52 26.97 -13.34
N LEU A 262 -3.89 25.99 -13.99
CA LEU A 262 -4.38 25.44 -15.26
C LEU A 262 -5.73 24.73 -15.09
N HIS A 263 -5.88 23.89 -14.07
CA HIS A 263 -7.15 23.21 -13.82
C HIS A 263 -8.27 24.20 -13.53
N HIS A 264 -8.00 25.22 -12.74
CA HIS A 264 -8.97 26.27 -12.46
C HIS A 264 -9.33 27.07 -13.71
N GLN A 265 -8.37 27.34 -14.59
CA GLN A 265 -8.63 27.94 -15.89
C GLN A 265 -9.53 27.06 -16.74
N LEU A 266 -9.27 25.75 -16.82
CA LEU A 266 -10.10 24.81 -17.58
C LEU A 266 -11.53 24.75 -17.04
N HIS A 267 -11.72 24.71 -15.70
CA HIS A 267 -13.07 24.81 -15.12
C HIS A 267 -13.79 26.09 -15.58
N ARG A 268 -13.11 27.23 -15.59
CA ARG A 268 -13.70 28.51 -16.06
C ARG A 268 -14.04 28.44 -17.54
N GLU A 269 -13.14 27.95 -18.40
CA GLU A 269 -13.35 27.87 -19.84
C GLU A 269 -14.46 26.89 -20.24
N LEU A 270 -14.67 25.84 -19.43
CA LEU A 270 -15.73 24.86 -19.63
C LEU A 270 -17.04 25.24 -18.93
N GLY A 271 -17.06 26.31 -18.12
CA GLY A 271 -18.22 26.72 -17.34
C GLY A 271 -18.51 25.82 -16.13
N PHE A 272 -17.52 25.09 -15.66
CA PHE A 272 -17.64 24.14 -14.55
C PHE A 272 -17.35 24.80 -13.21
N ARG A 273 -18.03 24.32 -12.16
CA ARG A 273 -17.67 24.65 -10.78
C ARG A 273 -16.48 23.79 -10.36
N PRO A 274 -15.35 24.38 -9.92
CA PRO A 274 -14.22 23.58 -9.43
C PRO A 274 -14.55 22.87 -8.12
N PRO A 275 -14.00 21.64 -7.91
CA PRO A 275 -14.08 20.95 -6.65
C PRO A 275 -13.18 21.63 -5.59
N GLU A 276 -13.34 21.23 -4.32
CA GLU A 276 -12.36 21.50 -3.28
C GLU A 276 -11.11 20.65 -3.49
N TYR A 277 -9.93 21.20 -3.19
CA TYR A 277 -8.66 20.47 -3.32
C TYR A 277 -7.99 20.28 -1.95
N ALA A 278 -7.39 19.10 -1.78
CA ALA A 278 -6.56 18.71 -0.64
C ALA A 278 -5.22 18.17 -1.16
N HIS A 279 -4.17 18.96 -1.11
CA HIS A 279 -2.84 18.56 -1.58
C HIS A 279 -2.01 17.99 -0.43
N ILE A 280 -1.71 16.70 -0.52
CA ILE A 280 -1.06 15.90 0.51
C ILE A 280 0.43 15.83 0.25
N ALA A 281 1.23 16.11 1.28
CA ALA A 281 2.68 15.99 1.20
C ALA A 281 3.13 14.56 0.91
N PRO A 282 4.21 14.35 0.10
CA PRO A 282 4.69 13.02 -0.24
C PRO A 282 5.27 12.31 0.98
N LEU A 283 5.14 10.98 1.01
CA LEU A 283 5.82 10.16 2.00
C LEU A 283 7.33 10.26 1.84
N THR A 284 8.02 10.39 2.97
CA THR A 284 9.48 10.55 3.02
C THR A 284 10.13 9.42 3.80
N LYS A 285 11.44 9.24 3.60
CA LYS A 285 12.29 8.31 4.36
C LYS A 285 13.58 9.02 4.75
N LEU A 286 14.15 8.60 5.87
CA LEU A 286 15.49 9.03 6.28
C LEU A 286 16.55 8.24 5.52
N ASP A 287 17.51 8.91 4.90
CA ASP A 287 18.61 8.32 4.16
C ASP A 287 19.89 9.10 4.48
N GLY A 288 20.84 8.47 5.18
CA GLY A 288 22.08 9.10 5.58
C GLY A 288 21.92 10.40 6.41
N GLY A 289 20.85 10.50 7.22
CA GLY A 289 20.55 11.69 8.03
C GLY A 289 19.73 12.78 7.32
N SER A 290 19.46 12.65 6.02
CA SER A 290 18.63 13.57 5.25
C SER A 290 17.26 12.95 4.89
N ARG A 291 16.22 13.79 4.80
CA ARG A 291 14.91 13.34 4.33
C ARG A 291 14.86 13.34 2.81
N ARG A 292 14.41 12.25 2.22
CA ARG A 292 14.10 12.15 0.79
C ARG A 292 12.72 11.57 0.55
N LYS A 293 12.13 11.83 -0.62
CA LYS A 293 10.89 11.17 -1.06
C LYS A 293 11.11 9.64 -1.13
N LEU A 294 10.11 8.88 -0.68
CA LEU A 294 10.08 7.43 -0.81
C LEU A 294 10.12 7.04 -2.30
N SER A 295 10.91 6.03 -2.66
CA SER A 295 11.24 5.73 -4.06
C SER A 295 11.06 4.25 -4.39
N LYS A 296 10.29 3.91 -5.43
CA LYS A 296 10.10 2.53 -5.91
C LYS A 296 11.42 1.80 -6.22
N ARG A 297 12.45 2.52 -6.66
CA ARG A 297 13.74 1.91 -7.06
C ARG A 297 14.65 1.58 -5.88
N LYS A 298 14.52 2.30 -4.77
CA LYS A 298 15.43 2.18 -3.60
C LYS A 298 14.77 1.53 -2.39
N ASP A 299 13.45 1.62 -2.29
CA ASP A 299 12.69 1.25 -1.10
C ASP A 299 11.63 0.20 -1.45
N PRO A 300 11.86 -1.10 -1.19
CA PRO A 300 10.87 -2.16 -1.45
C PRO A 300 9.53 -1.88 -0.79
N GLU A 301 9.55 -1.31 0.42
CA GLU A 301 8.37 -0.90 1.19
C GLU A 301 7.58 0.25 0.55
N SER A 302 8.07 0.81 -0.54
CA SER A 302 7.31 1.79 -1.30
C SER A 302 6.18 1.18 -2.13
N ALA A 303 6.23 -0.12 -2.42
CA ALA A 303 5.18 -0.85 -3.13
C ALA A 303 4.12 -1.35 -2.15
N ALA A 304 2.83 -1.15 -2.45
CA ALA A 304 1.74 -1.65 -1.61
C ALA A 304 1.74 -3.20 -1.51
N GLY A 305 2.14 -3.89 -2.58
CA GLY A 305 2.28 -5.34 -2.61
C GLY A 305 3.31 -5.90 -1.62
N PHE A 306 4.31 -5.11 -1.20
CA PHE A 306 5.25 -5.50 -0.15
C PHE A 306 4.54 -5.89 1.16
N TYR A 307 3.54 -5.11 1.58
CA TYR A 307 2.80 -5.34 2.82
C TYR A 307 1.92 -6.59 2.74
N VAL A 308 1.35 -6.85 1.57
CA VAL A 308 0.55 -8.06 1.30
C VAL A 308 1.46 -9.30 1.30
N ALA A 309 2.57 -9.26 0.60
CA ALA A 309 3.51 -10.38 0.51
C ALA A 309 4.14 -10.71 1.87
N ALA A 310 4.47 -9.69 2.67
CA ALA A 310 4.92 -9.89 4.04
C ALA A 310 3.80 -10.35 5.00
N GLY A 311 2.53 -10.15 4.65
CA GLY A 311 1.39 -10.53 5.48
C GLY A 311 1.12 -9.58 6.65
N TYR A 312 1.30 -8.26 6.44
CA TYR A 312 0.84 -7.28 7.43
C TYR A 312 -0.69 -7.22 7.44
N PRO A 313 -1.37 -7.36 8.59
CA PRO A 313 -2.82 -7.17 8.65
C PRO A 313 -3.25 -5.83 8.06
N ALA A 314 -4.28 -5.84 7.22
CA ALA A 314 -4.79 -4.62 6.59
C ALA A 314 -5.15 -3.52 7.59
N THR A 315 -5.73 -3.91 8.73
CA THR A 315 -6.09 -2.99 9.83
C THR A 315 -4.86 -2.34 10.47
N ALA A 316 -3.74 -3.06 10.59
CA ALA A 316 -2.48 -2.51 11.11
C ALA A 316 -1.89 -1.48 10.13
N VAL A 317 -1.93 -1.77 8.82
CA VAL A 317 -1.49 -0.83 7.79
C VAL A 317 -2.40 0.41 7.76
N ALA A 318 -3.72 0.23 7.85
CA ALA A 318 -4.67 1.34 7.91
C ALA A 318 -4.42 2.24 9.13
N HIS A 319 -4.22 1.65 10.33
CA HIS A 319 -3.85 2.40 11.53
C HIS A 319 -2.55 3.19 11.32
N TYR A 320 -1.53 2.54 10.76
CA TYR A 320 -0.25 3.18 10.46
C TYR A 320 -0.40 4.37 9.51
N LEU A 321 -1.13 4.21 8.39
CA LEU A 321 -1.36 5.29 7.42
C LEU A 321 -2.14 6.46 8.04
N ARG A 322 -3.12 6.18 8.90
CA ARG A 322 -3.85 7.22 9.64
C ARG A 322 -2.95 7.96 10.61
N GLY A 323 -2.02 7.25 11.27
CA GLY A 323 -0.99 7.85 12.12
C GLY A 323 0.00 8.73 11.35
N LEU A 324 0.31 8.40 10.09
CA LEU A 324 1.09 9.27 9.20
C LEU A 324 0.33 10.54 8.81
N ALA A 325 -0.99 10.46 8.67
CA ALA A 325 -1.84 11.60 8.35
C ALA A 325 -1.96 12.57 9.53
N ASN A 326 -2.10 12.04 10.73
CA ASN A 326 -2.19 12.82 11.98
C ASN A 326 -1.50 12.04 13.11
N SER A 327 -0.40 12.58 13.64
CA SER A 327 0.40 11.94 14.68
C SER A 327 -0.39 11.64 15.97
N ARG A 328 -1.44 12.41 16.26
CA ARG A 328 -2.37 12.14 17.36
C ARG A 328 -3.00 10.74 17.24
N LEU A 329 -3.26 10.27 16.03
CA LEU A 329 -3.86 8.96 15.78
C LEU A 329 -2.85 7.81 15.92
N ALA A 330 -1.56 8.10 15.78
CA ALA A 330 -0.51 7.09 15.87
C ALA A 330 -0.40 6.43 17.25
N ASP A 331 -0.78 7.16 18.31
CA ASP A 331 -0.63 6.72 19.70
C ASP A 331 -1.95 6.24 20.33
N LEU A 332 -3.06 6.33 19.59
CA LEU A 332 -4.34 5.78 20.03
C LEU A 332 -4.36 4.24 19.92
N PRO A 333 -5.17 3.56 20.74
CA PRO A 333 -5.51 2.15 20.49
C PRO A 333 -6.11 1.96 19.09
N ALA A 334 -5.86 0.79 18.48
CA ALA A 334 -6.26 0.53 17.09
C ALA A 334 -7.76 0.79 16.80
N PRO A 335 -8.72 0.34 17.63
CA PRO A 335 -10.14 0.62 17.37
C PRO A 335 -10.44 2.13 17.39
N GLU A 336 -9.85 2.88 18.31
CA GLU A 336 -10.03 4.32 18.43
C GLU A 336 -9.38 5.06 17.25
N ALA A 337 -8.16 4.68 16.88
CA ALA A 337 -7.45 5.27 15.74
C ALA A 337 -8.21 5.06 14.43
N LEU A 338 -8.77 3.86 14.21
CA LEU A 338 -9.55 3.54 13.02
C LEU A 338 -10.93 4.22 13.01
N ALA A 339 -11.53 4.43 14.19
CA ALA A 339 -12.80 5.12 14.34
C ALA A 339 -12.67 6.66 14.32
N ALA A 340 -11.53 7.24 14.64
CA ALA A 340 -11.32 8.69 14.73
C ALA A 340 -11.50 9.40 13.39
N GLU A 341 -11.98 10.64 13.40
CA GLU A 341 -12.08 11.49 12.22
C GLU A 341 -10.69 11.95 11.75
N LEU A 342 -10.43 11.86 10.45
CA LEU A 342 -9.28 12.47 9.79
C LEU A 342 -9.63 13.89 9.35
N ARG A 343 -9.09 14.87 10.05
CA ARG A 343 -9.28 16.29 9.72
C ARG A 343 -8.15 16.79 8.86
N LEU A 344 -8.45 17.14 7.61
CA LEU A 344 -7.46 17.62 6.65
C LEU A 344 -6.69 18.86 7.16
N ALA A 345 -7.36 19.75 7.88
CA ALA A 345 -6.75 20.95 8.45
C ALA A 345 -5.72 20.67 9.55
N GLU A 346 -5.74 19.47 10.15
CA GLU A 346 -4.78 19.02 11.16
C GLU A 346 -3.58 18.27 10.55
N MET A 347 -3.59 18.03 9.23
CA MET A 347 -2.50 17.34 8.56
C MET A 347 -1.26 18.23 8.42
N GLY A 348 -0.09 17.62 8.64
CA GLY A 348 1.18 18.30 8.43
C GLY A 348 1.43 18.64 6.96
N THR A 349 1.95 19.85 6.70
CA THR A 349 2.39 20.27 5.36
C THR A 349 3.76 19.72 4.97
N ALA A 350 4.53 19.19 5.94
CA ALA A 350 5.75 18.44 5.70
C ALA A 350 5.43 16.97 5.46
N GLY A 351 6.15 16.33 4.54
CA GLY A 351 5.94 14.92 4.21
C GLY A 351 6.16 14.02 5.45
N PRO A 352 5.19 13.18 5.83
CA PRO A 352 5.36 12.26 6.95
C PRO A 352 6.45 11.23 6.64
N MET A 353 7.18 10.84 7.68
CA MET A 353 8.29 9.89 7.55
C MET A 353 7.79 8.45 7.70
N VAL A 354 8.10 7.63 6.72
CA VAL A 354 7.84 6.18 6.77
C VAL A 354 8.86 5.52 7.70
N ASP A 355 8.35 4.87 8.73
CA ASP A 355 9.10 4.11 9.73
C ASP A 355 8.51 2.69 9.84
N LEU A 356 9.23 1.71 9.28
CA LEU A 356 8.82 0.31 9.35
C LEU A 356 8.88 -0.25 10.78
N ALA A 357 9.76 0.26 11.64
CA ALA A 357 9.81 -0.20 13.03
C ALA A 357 8.52 0.16 13.76
N ARG A 358 7.98 1.35 13.50
CA ARG A 358 6.68 1.77 14.03
C ARG A 358 5.53 0.91 13.49
N LEU A 359 5.48 0.65 12.17
CA LEU A 359 4.49 -0.25 11.59
C LEU A 359 4.57 -1.64 12.23
N ARG A 360 5.77 -2.20 12.36
CA ARG A 360 5.97 -3.51 12.99
C ARG A 360 5.46 -3.55 14.43
N SER A 361 5.69 -2.47 15.21
CA SER A 361 5.17 -2.35 16.56
C SER A 361 3.64 -2.35 16.59
N LEU A 362 2.99 -1.50 15.78
CA LEU A 362 1.54 -1.46 15.65
C LEU A 362 0.96 -2.81 15.21
N SER A 363 1.61 -3.46 14.24
CA SER A 363 1.15 -4.74 13.71
C SER A 363 1.25 -5.87 14.75
N ARG A 364 2.30 -5.89 15.58
CA ARG A 364 2.39 -6.82 16.72
C ARG A 364 1.23 -6.63 17.70
N ASP A 365 0.87 -5.39 17.97
CA ASP A 365 -0.26 -5.08 18.85
C ASP A 365 -1.58 -5.56 18.22
N HIS A 366 -1.78 -5.36 16.92
CA HIS A 366 -2.95 -5.84 16.20
C HIS A 366 -3.05 -7.38 16.21
N ILE A 367 -1.98 -8.09 15.85
CA ILE A 367 -1.98 -9.55 15.82
C ILE A 367 -2.20 -10.13 17.23
N ALA A 368 -1.56 -9.56 18.24
CA ALA A 368 -1.73 -10.00 19.63
C ALA A 368 -3.16 -9.81 20.14
N ALA A 369 -3.89 -8.81 19.64
CA ALA A 369 -5.26 -8.50 20.04
C ALA A 369 -6.31 -9.40 19.34
N LEU A 370 -5.98 -10.04 18.19
CA LEU A 370 -6.91 -10.91 17.48
C LEU A 370 -7.31 -12.13 18.34
N ALA A 371 -8.54 -12.61 18.22
CA ALA A 371 -8.90 -13.92 18.76
C ALA A 371 -8.09 -15.04 18.06
N PRO A 372 -7.76 -16.16 18.74
CA PRO A 372 -6.97 -17.25 18.13
C PRO A 372 -7.49 -17.74 16.79
N GLY A 373 -8.80 -17.98 16.68
CA GLY A 373 -9.42 -18.43 15.43
C GLY A 373 -9.40 -17.38 14.32
N GLU A 374 -9.51 -16.09 14.67
CA GLU A 374 -9.41 -14.99 13.70
C GLU A 374 -7.97 -14.83 13.18
N ALA A 375 -6.98 -14.92 14.07
CA ALA A 375 -5.57 -14.89 13.70
C ALA A 375 -5.21 -16.08 12.79
N LEU A 376 -5.73 -17.28 13.10
CA LEU A 376 -5.53 -18.48 12.27
C LEU A 376 -6.15 -18.29 10.89
N ALA A 377 -7.39 -17.83 10.78
CA ALA A 377 -8.03 -17.60 9.49
C ALA A 377 -7.27 -16.60 8.60
N GLN A 378 -6.73 -15.53 9.19
CA GLN A 378 -5.90 -14.57 8.46
C GLN A 378 -4.55 -15.18 8.04
N LEU A 379 -3.92 -16.00 8.88
CA LEU A 379 -2.69 -16.72 8.54
C LEU A 379 -2.92 -17.72 7.41
N GLU A 380 -3.98 -18.53 7.47
CA GLU A 380 -4.34 -19.49 6.43
C GLU A 380 -4.57 -18.83 5.09
N ALA A 381 -5.34 -17.74 5.06
CA ALA A 381 -5.58 -16.96 3.85
C ALA A 381 -4.28 -16.41 3.25
N TRP A 382 -3.35 -15.92 4.09
CA TRP A 382 -2.04 -15.46 3.63
C TRP A 382 -1.17 -16.63 3.14
N ALA A 383 -1.09 -17.72 3.89
CA ALA A 383 -0.25 -18.88 3.58
C ALA A 383 -0.69 -19.55 2.27
N ALA A 384 -1.99 -19.64 2.00
CA ALA A 384 -2.53 -20.19 0.75
C ALA A 384 -1.96 -19.47 -0.49
N ALA A 385 -1.66 -18.18 -0.38
CA ALA A 385 -1.13 -17.37 -1.48
C ALA A 385 0.40 -17.28 -1.48
N HIS A 386 1.06 -17.40 -0.32
CA HIS A 386 2.47 -17.01 -0.16
C HIS A 386 3.40 -18.08 0.44
N ASP A 387 2.87 -19.09 1.16
CA ASP A 387 3.67 -20.17 1.75
C ASP A 387 2.89 -21.50 1.69
N ARG A 388 3.06 -22.22 0.57
CA ARG A 388 2.32 -23.46 0.31
C ARG A 388 2.63 -24.56 1.35
N GLU A 389 3.87 -24.66 1.83
CA GLU A 389 4.26 -25.66 2.82
C GLU A 389 3.59 -25.37 4.16
N LEU A 390 3.63 -24.12 4.62
CA LEU A 390 2.92 -23.70 5.83
C LEU A 390 1.42 -23.94 5.69
N HIS A 391 0.82 -23.55 4.56
CA HIS A 391 -0.62 -23.79 4.32
C HIS A 391 -0.97 -25.27 4.41
N GLY A 392 -0.14 -26.17 3.83
CA GLY A 392 -0.31 -27.61 3.94
C GLY A 392 -0.24 -28.12 5.40
N ALA A 393 0.74 -27.62 6.16
CA ALA A 393 0.90 -27.99 7.58
C ALA A 393 -0.27 -27.51 8.46
N LEU A 394 -0.75 -26.26 8.25
CA LEU A 394 -1.94 -25.72 8.93
C LEU A 394 -3.18 -26.56 8.66
N ALA A 395 -3.41 -26.94 7.40
CA ALA A 395 -4.54 -27.78 7.01
C ALA A 395 -4.46 -29.22 7.56
N ALA A 396 -3.26 -29.78 7.64
CA ALA A 396 -3.04 -31.14 8.19
C ALA A 396 -3.20 -31.19 9.72
N HIS A 397 -2.91 -30.10 10.43
CA HIS A 397 -2.88 -30.04 11.89
C HIS A 397 -3.62 -28.82 12.45
N PRO A 398 -4.94 -28.69 12.24
CA PRO A 398 -5.72 -27.49 12.65
C PRO A 398 -5.68 -27.26 14.17
N ASP A 399 -5.63 -28.32 14.96
CA ASP A 399 -5.55 -28.22 16.43
C ASP A 399 -4.21 -27.63 16.88
N LEU A 400 -3.09 -28.02 16.26
CA LEU A 400 -1.77 -27.44 16.54
C LEU A 400 -1.69 -26.00 16.09
N ALA A 401 -2.31 -25.68 14.95
CA ALA A 401 -2.40 -24.30 14.44
C ALA A 401 -3.12 -23.38 15.43
N LEU A 402 -4.26 -23.81 15.97
CA LEU A 402 -4.99 -23.06 16.98
C LEU A 402 -4.20 -22.97 18.30
N ALA A 403 -3.61 -24.09 18.75
CA ALA A 403 -2.81 -24.15 19.98
C ALA A 403 -1.59 -23.20 19.93
N ALA A 404 -0.98 -23.00 18.77
CA ALA A 404 0.10 -22.03 18.59
C ALA A 404 -0.34 -20.60 18.93
N PHE A 405 -1.54 -20.19 18.48
CA PHE A 405 -2.09 -18.87 18.81
C PHE A 405 -2.60 -18.78 20.27
N GLU A 406 -3.11 -19.87 20.83
CA GLU A 406 -3.45 -19.92 22.26
C GLU A 406 -2.22 -19.77 23.13
N MET A 407 -1.09 -20.42 22.76
CA MET A 407 0.19 -20.31 23.46
C MET A 407 0.68 -18.86 23.57
N MET A 408 0.43 -18.04 22.56
CA MET A 408 0.76 -16.60 22.61
C MET A 408 0.02 -15.85 23.75
N ARG A 409 -1.07 -16.38 24.27
CA ARG A 409 -1.96 -15.74 25.26
C ARG A 409 -1.88 -16.35 26.65
N ARG A 410 -1.28 -17.52 26.81
CA ARG A 410 -1.19 -18.20 28.12
C ARG A 410 -0.06 -17.64 28.98
N GLY A 411 -0.32 -17.42 30.26
CA GLY A 411 0.69 -17.28 31.30
C GLY A 411 1.10 -15.89 31.74
N THR A 412 0.79 -14.79 31.02
CA THR A 412 1.35 -13.45 31.32
C THR A 412 0.31 -12.34 31.52
N GLY A 413 -0.98 -12.62 31.48
CA GLY A 413 -2.04 -11.59 31.52
C GLY A 413 -2.08 -10.66 30.30
N THR A 414 -0.99 -10.54 29.55
CA THR A 414 -0.91 -9.81 28.27
C THR A 414 -0.44 -10.76 27.16
N PRO A 415 -1.08 -10.73 25.97
CA PRO A 415 -0.65 -11.55 24.84
C PRO A 415 0.80 -11.24 24.43
N ARG A 416 1.52 -12.26 24.01
CA ARG A 416 2.86 -12.12 23.43
C ARG A 416 2.78 -11.39 22.09
N LYS A 417 3.76 -10.53 21.82
CA LYS A 417 3.85 -9.72 20.60
C LYS A 417 4.97 -10.24 19.69
N ASP A 418 4.95 -11.54 19.40
CA ASP A 418 6.04 -12.22 18.69
C ASP A 418 6.00 -11.96 17.18
N LEU A 419 4.81 -11.79 16.60
CA LEU A 419 4.61 -11.67 15.16
C LEU A 419 4.28 -10.22 14.77
N ALA A 420 5.04 -9.67 13.84
CA ALA A 420 4.72 -8.42 13.19
C ALA A 420 4.00 -8.60 11.84
N CYS A 421 4.12 -9.77 11.22
CA CYS A 421 3.46 -10.13 9.97
C CYS A 421 3.41 -11.65 9.84
N TRP A 422 2.53 -12.16 8.98
CA TRP A 422 2.28 -13.59 8.85
C TRP A 422 3.49 -14.37 8.34
N SER A 423 4.37 -13.76 7.52
CA SER A 423 5.62 -14.41 7.08
C SER A 423 6.59 -14.76 8.21
N GLU A 424 6.43 -14.17 9.39
CA GLU A 424 7.25 -14.51 10.56
C GLU A 424 6.75 -15.75 11.30
N PHE A 425 5.51 -16.22 11.02
CA PHE A 425 4.89 -17.32 11.75
C PHE A 425 5.70 -18.61 11.64
N ARG A 426 6.17 -18.97 10.44
CA ARG A 426 6.96 -20.18 10.22
C ARG A 426 8.24 -20.20 11.07
N ALA A 427 8.93 -19.08 11.15
CA ALA A 427 10.15 -18.98 11.97
C ALA A 427 9.87 -18.98 13.47
N ALA A 428 8.73 -18.41 13.90
CA ALA A 428 8.38 -18.29 15.32
C ALA A 428 7.66 -19.54 15.88
N TYR A 429 6.80 -20.19 15.08
CA TYR A 429 5.88 -21.24 15.49
C TYR A 429 5.86 -22.46 14.56
N GLY A 430 6.66 -22.50 13.48
CA GLY A 430 6.75 -23.64 12.57
C GLY A 430 7.16 -24.93 13.27
N PHE A 431 7.85 -24.82 14.39
CA PHE A 431 8.20 -25.98 15.22
C PHE A 431 6.96 -26.74 15.76
N CYS A 432 5.79 -26.13 15.82
CA CYS A 432 4.57 -26.83 16.22
C CYS A 432 4.20 -27.96 15.25
N PHE A 433 4.64 -27.86 13.99
CA PHE A 433 4.27 -28.78 12.92
C PHE A 433 5.40 -29.78 12.64
N PRO A 434 5.14 -31.10 12.67
CA PRO A 434 6.16 -32.13 12.44
C PRO A 434 6.88 -31.97 11.09
N GLU A 435 6.18 -31.54 10.04
CA GLU A 435 6.69 -31.38 8.68
C GLU A 435 7.61 -30.18 8.51
N LEU A 436 7.47 -29.16 9.37
CA LEU A 436 8.23 -27.93 9.33
C LEU A 436 9.38 -27.90 10.35
N HIS A 437 9.46 -28.92 11.22
CA HIS A 437 10.48 -29.01 12.26
C HIS A 437 11.64 -29.90 11.84
N GLU A 438 12.84 -29.32 11.82
CA GLU A 438 14.09 -30.05 11.64
C GLU A 438 14.55 -30.65 12.99
N LEU A 439 14.69 -31.95 13.04
CA LEU A 439 15.19 -32.64 14.24
C LEU A 439 16.65 -32.24 14.53
N VAL A 440 16.94 -32.11 15.82
CA VAL A 440 18.32 -31.98 16.29
C VAL A 440 18.82 -33.42 16.56
N ASP A 441 19.65 -33.93 15.67
CA ASP A 441 20.11 -35.32 15.67
C ASP A 441 21.59 -35.49 16.02
N SER A 442 22.31 -34.36 16.12
CA SER A 442 23.72 -34.37 16.50
C SER A 442 23.98 -33.61 17.80
N PRO A 443 24.73 -34.20 18.77
CA PRO A 443 25.06 -33.55 20.04
C PRO A 443 26.03 -32.36 19.89
N ASP A 444 26.70 -32.19 18.75
CA ASP A 444 27.58 -31.08 18.42
C ASP A 444 26.86 -29.94 17.65
N ASP A 445 25.52 -30.03 17.51
CA ASP A 445 24.73 -28.96 16.88
C ASP A 445 25.00 -27.61 17.57
N ALA A 446 25.42 -26.62 16.80
CA ALA A 446 25.81 -25.29 17.29
C ALA A 446 24.68 -24.59 18.10
N ARG A 447 23.41 -24.97 17.88
CA ARG A 447 22.24 -24.46 18.60
C ARG A 447 22.22 -24.91 20.07
N LEU A 448 22.83 -26.08 20.40
CA LEU A 448 22.87 -26.63 21.76
C LEU A 448 23.84 -25.87 22.68
N GLY A 449 24.79 -25.13 22.13
CA GLY A 449 25.77 -24.36 22.89
C GLY A 449 27.13 -25.06 22.96
N CYS A 450 27.90 -24.75 24.01
CA CYS A 450 29.26 -25.30 24.18
C CYS A 450 29.31 -26.43 25.20
N LEU A 451 28.21 -27.18 25.38
CA LEU A 451 28.20 -28.32 26.29
C LEU A 451 28.96 -29.51 25.65
N PRO A 452 29.75 -30.26 26.42
CA PRO A 452 30.39 -31.47 25.90
C PRO A 452 29.36 -32.52 25.41
N GLU A 453 29.66 -33.21 24.31
CA GLU A 453 28.81 -34.22 23.71
C GLU A 453 28.27 -35.25 24.73
N PRO A 454 29.09 -35.86 25.64
CA PRO A 454 28.57 -36.80 26.61
C PRO A 454 27.55 -36.18 27.57
N VAL A 455 27.67 -34.92 27.88
CA VAL A 455 26.72 -34.17 28.73
C VAL A 455 25.40 -34.02 28.01
N VAL A 456 25.42 -33.60 26.74
CA VAL A 456 24.20 -33.41 25.90
C VAL A 456 23.46 -34.74 25.78
N VAL A 457 24.18 -35.82 25.45
CA VAL A 457 23.62 -37.18 25.33
C VAL A 457 23.02 -37.64 26.65
N GLY A 458 23.74 -37.49 27.79
CA GLY A 458 23.25 -37.84 29.10
C GLY A 458 22.00 -37.06 29.53
N LEU A 459 21.97 -35.76 29.27
CA LEU A 459 20.78 -34.91 29.52
C LEU A 459 19.58 -35.38 28.70
N ALA A 460 19.78 -35.65 27.39
CA ALA A 460 18.70 -36.11 26.52
C ALA A 460 18.19 -37.51 26.96
N ALA A 461 19.09 -38.43 27.33
CA ALA A 461 18.72 -39.76 27.81
C ALA A 461 17.90 -39.68 29.11
N ASP A 462 18.35 -38.92 30.10
CA ASP A 462 17.59 -38.73 31.36
C ASP A 462 16.24 -38.00 31.11
N MET A 463 16.17 -37.05 30.17
CA MET A 463 14.91 -36.45 29.78
C MET A 463 13.94 -37.47 29.18
N VAL A 464 14.38 -38.33 28.25
CA VAL A 464 13.54 -39.37 27.65
C VAL A 464 13.06 -40.38 28.73
N ALA A 465 13.94 -40.78 29.66
CA ALA A 465 13.60 -41.75 30.71
C ALA A 465 12.66 -41.19 31.79
N ARG A 466 12.75 -39.92 32.09
CA ARG A 466 12.05 -39.27 33.21
C ARG A 466 10.95 -38.33 32.83
N TYR A 467 10.77 -38.06 31.53
CA TYR A 467 9.74 -37.14 31.08
C TYR A 467 8.36 -37.51 31.62
N ARG A 468 7.64 -36.52 32.10
CA ARG A 468 6.24 -36.64 32.51
C ARG A 468 5.47 -35.51 31.86
N HIS A 469 4.46 -35.89 31.09
CA HIS A 469 3.66 -34.93 30.35
C HIS A 469 2.56 -34.29 31.20
N ASP A 470 2.00 -35.10 32.09
CA ASP A 470 0.89 -34.73 32.95
C ASP A 470 1.36 -33.98 34.20
N GLY A 471 0.52 -33.08 34.70
CA GLY A 471 0.75 -32.31 35.91
C GLY A 471 0.89 -30.79 35.70
N PRO A 472 0.96 -30.04 36.81
CA PRO A 472 1.12 -28.60 36.77
C PRO A 472 2.54 -28.19 36.33
N PRO A 473 2.72 -26.93 35.89
CA PRO A 473 4.04 -26.43 35.45
C PRO A 473 5.15 -26.62 36.46
N GLU A 474 4.88 -26.49 37.76
CA GLU A 474 5.85 -26.63 38.84
C GLU A 474 6.42 -28.07 38.90
N SER A 475 5.56 -29.09 38.76
CA SER A 475 5.97 -30.50 38.73
C SER A 475 6.80 -30.79 37.48
N TRP A 476 6.44 -30.24 36.34
CA TRP A 476 7.17 -30.44 35.12
C TRP A 476 8.58 -29.82 35.19
N PHE A 477 8.69 -28.60 35.73
CA PHE A 477 9.99 -27.94 35.93
C PHE A 477 10.83 -28.61 37.04
N SER A 478 10.23 -29.28 38.04
CA SER A 478 10.99 -30.02 39.05
C SER A 478 11.77 -31.15 38.43
N VAL A 479 11.19 -31.89 37.46
CA VAL A 479 11.90 -32.94 36.72
C VAL A 479 13.12 -32.37 35.98
N VAL A 480 12.98 -31.21 35.34
CA VAL A 480 14.11 -30.53 34.64
C VAL A 480 15.22 -30.14 35.62
N ARG A 481 14.88 -29.67 36.84
CA ARG A 481 15.86 -29.37 37.89
C ARG A 481 16.55 -30.60 38.42
N GLU A 482 15.83 -31.70 38.70
CA GLU A 482 16.40 -32.97 39.16
C GLU A 482 17.40 -33.52 38.12
N ILE A 483 17.09 -33.41 36.84
CA ILE A 483 18.02 -33.81 35.75
C ILE A 483 19.25 -32.88 35.78
N ALA A 484 19.07 -31.58 35.93
CA ALA A 484 20.17 -30.64 36.02
C ALA A 484 21.14 -30.96 37.16
N GLU A 485 20.62 -31.19 38.36
CA GLU A 485 21.43 -31.54 39.54
C GLU A 485 22.21 -32.86 39.36
N ARG A 486 21.59 -33.89 38.77
CA ARG A 486 22.24 -35.15 38.46
C ARG A 486 23.44 -35.03 37.51
N HIS A 487 23.38 -34.08 36.61
CA HIS A 487 24.44 -33.80 35.67
C HIS A 487 25.35 -32.66 36.13
N GLY A 488 25.37 -32.32 37.44
CA GLY A 488 26.29 -31.34 38.03
C GLY A 488 25.97 -29.86 37.66
N PHE A 489 24.72 -29.55 37.28
CA PHE A 489 24.26 -28.20 37.07
C PHE A 489 23.56 -27.69 38.34
N ALA A 490 23.66 -26.37 38.60
CA ALA A 490 22.94 -25.77 39.69
C ALA A 490 21.41 -25.75 39.45
N PRO A 491 20.58 -25.92 40.50
CA PRO A 491 19.12 -26.00 40.39
C PRO A 491 18.49 -24.66 39.93
N ASP A 492 19.20 -23.57 40.13
CA ASP A 492 18.79 -22.26 39.66
C ASP A 492 20.00 -21.33 39.40
N VAL A 493 19.74 -20.15 38.86
CA VAL A 493 20.77 -19.18 38.47
C VAL A 493 21.44 -18.56 39.72
N HIS A 494 20.73 -18.40 40.82
CA HIS A 494 21.27 -17.82 42.07
C HIS A 494 22.26 -18.78 42.75
N ALA A 495 21.93 -20.07 42.79
CA ALA A 495 22.84 -21.11 43.30
C ALA A 495 24.13 -21.17 42.47
N TYR A 496 24.03 -21.07 41.14
CA TYR A 496 25.17 -21.00 40.24
C TYR A 496 26.05 -19.74 40.53
N GLN A 497 25.41 -18.56 40.65
CA GLN A 497 26.13 -17.32 40.90
C GLN A 497 26.82 -17.30 42.29
N ALA A 498 26.23 -17.98 43.26
CA ALA A 498 26.80 -18.09 44.61
C ALA A 498 28.06 -18.97 44.65
N ALA A 499 28.14 -20.01 43.83
CA ALA A 499 29.25 -20.97 43.78
C ALA A 499 29.57 -21.45 42.34
N PRO A 500 30.08 -20.58 41.45
CA PRO A 500 30.29 -20.96 40.04
C PRO A 500 31.24 -22.11 39.81
N GLY A 501 32.22 -22.28 40.72
CA GLY A 501 33.20 -23.40 40.61
C GLY A 501 32.67 -24.76 41.04
N ALA A 502 31.48 -24.84 41.67
CA ALA A 502 30.87 -26.07 42.11
C ALA A 502 30.01 -26.78 41.07
N TYR A 503 29.67 -26.07 39.97
CA TYR A 503 28.73 -26.54 38.97
C TYR A 503 29.26 -26.33 37.55
N GLN A 504 28.80 -27.15 36.60
CA GLN A 504 29.10 -27.04 35.17
C GLN A 504 28.34 -25.87 34.50
N GLY A 505 27.31 -25.34 35.14
CA GLY A 505 26.37 -24.32 34.68
C GLY A 505 25.15 -24.33 35.58
N SER A 506 24.04 -23.82 35.11
CA SER A 506 22.75 -23.80 35.82
C SER A 506 21.68 -24.60 35.09
N VAL A 507 20.53 -24.78 35.66
CA VAL A 507 19.33 -25.36 35.01
C VAL A 507 18.98 -24.68 33.69
N ARG A 508 19.48 -23.45 33.45
CA ARG A 508 19.25 -22.69 32.24
C ARG A 508 19.88 -23.35 31.00
N GLU A 509 21.08 -23.90 31.14
CA GLU A 509 21.77 -24.64 30.08
C GLU A 509 20.99 -25.92 29.74
N VAL A 510 20.51 -26.65 30.75
CA VAL A 510 19.69 -27.84 30.58
C VAL A 510 18.35 -27.54 29.90
N ALA A 511 17.67 -26.49 30.36
CA ALA A 511 16.44 -26.00 29.72
C ALA A 511 16.68 -25.53 28.28
N ASN A 512 17.88 -25.02 27.97
CA ASN A 512 18.24 -24.61 26.61
C ASN A 512 18.40 -25.85 25.69
N VAL A 513 19.03 -26.92 26.15
CA VAL A 513 19.10 -28.17 25.39
C VAL A 513 17.70 -28.68 25.07
N LEU A 514 16.83 -28.77 26.06
CA LEU A 514 15.42 -29.17 25.87
C LEU A 514 14.70 -28.25 24.89
N ARG A 515 14.88 -26.94 25.02
CA ARG A 515 14.26 -25.96 24.12
C ARG A 515 14.71 -26.14 22.67
N VAL A 516 16.01 -26.29 22.45
CA VAL A 516 16.57 -26.49 21.11
C VAL A 516 16.06 -27.79 20.50
N CYS A 517 16.02 -28.88 21.26
CA CYS A 517 15.44 -30.13 20.78
C CYS A 517 13.97 -29.99 20.36
N LEU A 518 13.17 -29.28 21.16
CA LEU A 518 11.74 -29.14 20.92
C LEU A 518 11.39 -28.11 19.84
N THR A 519 12.20 -27.07 19.65
CA THR A 519 11.83 -25.92 18.81
C THR A 519 12.85 -25.59 17.73
N GLY A 520 14.03 -26.21 17.73
CA GLY A 520 15.14 -25.85 16.84
C GLY A 520 15.75 -24.48 17.15
N SER A 521 15.37 -23.81 18.25
CA SER A 521 15.76 -22.44 18.57
C SER A 521 16.10 -22.28 20.06
N ARG A 522 17.03 -21.37 20.37
CA ARG A 522 17.31 -20.92 21.74
C ARG A 522 16.25 -19.97 22.32
N ARG A 523 15.33 -19.51 21.48
CA ARG A 523 14.22 -18.61 21.86
C ARG A 523 12.91 -19.25 21.47
N SER A 524 12.00 -19.39 22.42
CA SER A 524 10.66 -19.94 22.21
C SER A 524 9.69 -19.33 23.22
N PRO A 525 8.40 -19.59 23.11
CA PRO A 525 7.45 -19.45 24.20
C PRO A 525 7.88 -20.24 25.45
N ASP A 526 7.07 -20.18 26.50
CA ASP A 526 7.30 -20.96 27.71
C ASP A 526 7.45 -22.46 27.38
N LEU A 527 8.48 -23.09 27.94
CA LEU A 527 8.89 -24.42 27.56
C LEU A 527 7.86 -25.51 27.94
N PHE A 528 7.16 -25.31 29.06
CA PHE A 528 6.06 -26.19 29.45
C PHE A 528 4.90 -26.07 28.43
N GLN A 529 4.54 -24.87 28.04
CA GLN A 529 3.48 -24.63 27.04
C GLN A 529 3.83 -25.25 25.68
N VAL A 530 5.10 -25.13 25.26
CA VAL A 530 5.61 -25.79 24.05
C VAL A 530 5.45 -27.29 24.16
N ALA A 531 5.87 -27.91 25.28
CA ALA A 531 5.74 -29.32 25.50
C ALA A 531 4.28 -29.79 25.52
N GLN A 532 3.38 -29.02 26.14
CA GLN A 532 1.93 -29.32 26.15
C GLN A 532 1.32 -29.20 24.75
N CYS A 533 1.73 -28.23 23.95
CA CYS A 533 1.27 -28.10 22.57
C CYS A 533 1.71 -29.28 21.68
N LEU A 534 2.95 -29.74 21.82
CA LEU A 534 3.51 -30.84 21.04
C LEU A 534 2.95 -32.22 21.45
N GLY A 535 2.58 -32.39 22.71
CA GLY A 535 2.18 -33.67 23.27
C GLY A 535 3.35 -34.61 23.57
N GLU A 536 3.14 -35.56 24.46
CA GLU A 536 4.19 -36.46 24.96
C GLU A 536 4.93 -37.22 23.84
N ARG A 537 4.17 -37.80 22.92
CA ARG A 537 4.72 -38.59 21.81
C ARG A 537 5.72 -37.77 20.97
N GLU A 538 5.37 -36.54 20.65
CA GLU A 538 6.21 -35.70 19.82
C GLU A 538 7.42 -35.14 20.59
N VAL A 539 7.26 -34.81 21.87
CA VAL A 539 8.37 -34.42 22.75
C VAL A 539 9.42 -35.54 22.80
N LEU A 540 8.98 -36.77 23.05
CA LEU A 540 9.89 -37.94 23.10
C LEU A 540 10.52 -38.21 21.73
N ARG A 541 9.78 -38.07 20.63
CA ARG A 541 10.31 -38.25 19.27
C ARG A 541 11.46 -37.26 18.99
N ARG A 542 11.38 -36.03 19.49
CA ARG A 542 12.41 -35.00 19.28
C ARG A 542 13.63 -35.13 20.19
N LEU A 543 13.48 -35.77 21.33
CA LEU A 543 14.60 -35.98 22.27
C LEU A 543 15.41 -37.25 21.95
N ARG A 544 14.77 -38.32 21.43
CA ARG A 544 15.39 -39.64 21.17
C ARG A 544 16.65 -39.58 20.29
N PRO A 545 16.75 -38.79 19.22
CA PRO A 545 17.95 -38.79 18.38
C PRO A 545 19.22 -38.43 19.16
N LEU A 546 19.13 -37.53 20.14
CA LEU A 546 20.28 -37.15 21.00
C LEU A 546 20.52 -38.12 22.17
N ALA A 547 19.55 -38.92 22.55
CA ALA A 547 19.67 -39.81 23.70
C ALA A 547 20.59 -41.05 23.46
N GLY A 548 21.06 -41.22 22.22
CA GLY A 548 21.93 -42.34 21.84
C GLY A 548 21.26 -43.72 21.85
N ALA A 549 21.93 -44.75 21.36
CA ALA A 549 21.44 -46.13 21.26
C ALA A 549 21.13 -46.81 22.62
N ALA A 550 21.59 -46.24 23.73
CA ALA A 550 21.42 -46.81 25.08
C ALA A 550 19.97 -46.82 25.59
N VAL A 551 19.06 -45.97 25.02
CA VAL A 551 17.66 -45.85 25.47
C VAL A 551 16.71 -46.77 24.67
N VAL A 552 17.16 -47.34 23.54
CA VAL A 552 16.33 -48.18 22.67
C VAL A 552 16.03 -49.55 23.31
N CYS A 553 16.87 -50.02 24.23
CA CYS A 553 16.72 -51.34 24.87
C CYS A 553 15.81 -51.40 26.11
N ALA A 554 15.31 -50.26 26.63
CA ALA A 554 14.49 -50.27 27.85
C ALA A 554 12.97 -50.13 27.60
N ALA A 555 12.54 -50.09 26.35
CA ALA A 555 11.13 -49.87 25.95
C ALA A 555 10.53 -51.00 25.07
N THR A 556 11.16 -52.18 25.08
CA THR A 556 10.56 -53.45 24.55
C THR A 556 10.08 -54.32 25.74
#